data_f702b583b4e6a3afdb7fb7db9eeace52
#
_entry.id   f702b583b4e6a3afdb7fb7db9eeace52
#
_cell.length_a   1.000
_cell.length_b   1.000
_cell.length_c   1.000
_cell.angle_alpha   90.00
_cell.angle_beta   90.00
_cell.angle_gamma   90.00
#
_symmetry.space_group_name_H-M   'P 1'
#
loop_
_entity.id
_entity.type
_entity.pdbx_description
1 polymer ?
#
loop_
_entity_poly.entity_id
_entity_poly.type
_entity_poly.pdbx_seq_one_letter_code
_entity_poly.pdbx_strand_id
1 'polypeptide(L)'
;MPVVNGRADAYPSAGKAADNLGRGSSLFVHARPLAKILATQTLNLAYKAGLYRILSALYGGRGVIFSLHRVIEADQQAFNPHQKIRADVLDEILGTVRRLGWEIVSIDEVHRRLTVQKDQGRRNDLEHGRFACFTFDDGYVDNLRLALPLFRKHQAPLCLFAATGLIERELFYWWGANEDLVLRSDRIELPATDDSGPRVLWARDSTEKVLAYRALDELCHKSGAALFPTLRQLYYKVGINPHDSLDRDALTPSQVREMASDPLVTIGSHSVTHERLSPMTEEAVRFEMQESRRKLENWSCTQIRHFAYPFGRSDACGAREFAIAKQSGFKTAVTTRQGNIFAEHSNYLECLPRRSIPISQFGLRNVLFGVQTVVQNDCRFQTN
;
A
#
# COMPACT_ATOMS: atom_id res chain seq x y z
N MET A 1 51.04 24.10 -10.49
CA MET A 1 51.78 22.94 -9.93
C MET A 1 51.52 22.89 -8.42
N PRO A 2 51.31 21.73 -7.79
CA PRO A 2 51.38 20.38 -8.35
C PRO A 2 50.04 19.62 -8.31
N VAL A 3 49.97 18.60 -9.12
CA VAL A 3 49.00 17.53 -9.26
C VAL A 3 49.09 16.59 -8.06
N VAL A 4 47.97 16.19 -7.48
CA VAL A 4 47.90 15.02 -6.58
C VAL A 4 46.91 14.02 -7.15
N ASN A 5 47.44 12.91 -7.63
CA ASN A 5 46.76 11.67 -7.99
C ASN A 5 46.18 11.00 -6.75
N GLY A 6 44.89 10.69 -6.75
CA GLY A 6 44.21 9.82 -5.77
C GLY A 6 43.53 8.66 -6.49
N ARG A 7 44.01 7.46 -6.19
CA ARG A 7 43.68 6.16 -6.77
C ARG A 7 42.18 5.82 -6.62
N ALA A 8 41.63 5.32 -7.72
CA ALA A 8 40.38 4.57 -7.73
C ALA A 8 40.64 3.15 -7.19
N ASP A 9 40.00 2.78 -6.11
CA ASP A 9 39.94 1.40 -5.64
C ASP A 9 38.86 0.64 -6.38
N ALA A 10 39.30 -0.38 -7.13
CA ALA A 10 38.47 -1.27 -7.92
C ALA A 10 37.76 -2.30 -7.03
N TYR A 11 36.44 -2.46 -7.22
CA TYR A 11 35.70 -3.61 -6.74
C TYR A 11 35.99 -4.86 -7.52
N PRO A 12 36.14 -6.04 -6.90
CA PRO A 12 36.55 -7.27 -7.57
C PRO A 12 35.36 -7.84 -8.39
N SER A 13 35.69 -8.20 -9.63
CA SER A 13 34.89 -8.94 -10.59
C SER A 13 34.53 -10.33 -10.06
N ALA A 14 33.24 -10.64 -9.96
CA ALA A 14 32.76 -12.00 -9.76
C ALA A 14 32.88 -12.80 -11.06
N GLY A 15 33.93 -13.62 -11.14
CA GLY A 15 34.14 -14.59 -12.20
C GLY A 15 33.72 -15.99 -11.78
N LYS A 16 32.93 -16.64 -12.67
CA LYS A 16 32.81 -18.09 -12.87
C LYS A 16 32.37 -18.97 -11.68
N ALA A 17 31.07 -19.28 -11.64
CA ALA A 17 30.56 -20.58 -11.20
C ALA A 17 29.30 -20.93 -12.00
N ALA A 18 29.48 -21.35 -13.23
CA ALA A 18 28.49 -22.14 -13.97
C ALA A 18 29.12 -23.53 -14.12
N ASP A 19 28.47 -24.50 -13.52
CA ASP A 19 28.41 -25.93 -13.80
C ASP A 19 28.33 -26.72 -12.48
N ASN A 20 27.11 -26.98 -12.03
CA ASN A 20 26.67 -28.18 -11.32
C ASN A 20 25.26 -27.96 -10.70
N LEU A 21 24.23 -27.98 -11.53
CA LEU A 21 22.83 -28.10 -11.08
C LEU A 21 22.14 -29.17 -11.94
N GLY A 22 22.56 -30.39 -11.73
CA GLY A 22 21.83 -31.57 -12.14
C GLY A 22 21.48 -32.42 -10.93
N ARG A 23 20.15 -32.66 -10.75
CA ARG A 23 19.56 -33.63 -9.82
C ARG A 23 19.45 -33.20 -8.35
N GLY A 24 18.39 -32.45 -8.01
CA GLY A 24 18.01 -32.14 -6.63
C GLY A 24 16.73 -31.32 -6.47
N SER A 25 16.10 -30.84 -7.55
CA SER A 25 15.06 -29.81 -7.48
C SER A 25 13.60 -30.30 -7.38
N SER A 26 13.31 -31.61 -7.43
CA SER A 26 11.91 -32.08 -7.38
C SER A 26 11.34 -32.26 -5.97
N LEU A 27 12.14 -32.44 -4.96
CA LEU A 27 11.71 -32.63 -3.57
C LEU A 27 11.37 -31.32 -2.85
N PHE A 28 11.99 -30.19 -3.23
CA PHE A 28 11.75 -28.88 -2.59
C PHE A 28 10.48 -28.16 -3.04
N VAL A 29 9.97 -28.47 -4.23
CA VAL A 29 8.75 -27.82 -4.76
C VAL A 29 7.49 -28.32 -4.07
N HIS A 30 7.48 -29.57 -3.59
CA HIS A 30 6.34 -30.19 -2.88
C HIS A 30 6.36 -29.98 -1.36
N ALA A 31 7.50 -29.62 -0.77
CA ALA A 31 7.62 -29.39 0.67
C ALA A 31 7.05 -28.03 1.13
N ARG A 32 7.06 -27.01 0.27
CA ARG A 32 6.52 -25.67 0.60
C ARG A 32 5.04 -25.62 0.93
N PRO A 33 4.13 -26.27 0.18
CA PRO A 33 2.70 -26.27 0.54
C PRO A 33 2.42 -27.06 1.84
N LEU A 34 3.10 -28.19 2.06
CA LEU A 34 2.94 -28.99 3.30
C LEU A 34 3.45 -28.25 4.54
N ALA A 35 4.61 -27.59 4.45
CA ALA A 35 5.14 -26.77 5.54
C ALA A 35 4.19 -25.60 5.87
N LYS A 36 3.60 -24.98 4.87
CA LYS A 36 2.62 -23.90 5.04
C LYS A 36 1.32 -24.40 5.67
N ILE A 37 0.84 -25.58 5.30
CA ILE A 37 -0.35 -26.22 5.88
C ILE A 37 -0.09 -26.58 7.35
N LEU A 38 1.04 -27.20 7.65
CA LEU A 38 1.44 -27.56 9.01
C LEU A 38 1.61 -26.32 9.90
N ALA A 39 2.28 -25.28 9.40
CA ALA A 39 2.41 -24.00 10.11
C ALA A 39 1.04 -23.37 10.39
N THR A 40 0.12 -23.40 9.42
CA THR A 40 -1.24 -22.92 9.59
C THR A 40 -2.03 -23.70 10.63
N GLN A 41 -1.90 -25.05 10.62
CA GLN A 41 -2.56 -25.90 11.61
C GLN A 41 -2.00 -25.70 13.01
N THR A 42 -0.67 -25.59 13.15
CA THR A 42 0.00 -25.32 14.43
C THR A 42 -0.40 -23.96 14.99
N LEU A 43 -0.47 -22.93 14.16
CA LEU A 43 -0.95 -21.60 14.55
C LEU A 43 -2.43 -21.61 14.94
N ASN A 44 -3.28 -22.37 14.23
CA ASN A 44 -4.68 -22.54 14.60
C ASN A 44 -4.85 -23.26 15.94
N LEU A 45 -4.03 -24.28 16.22
CA LEU A 45 -4.03 -24.97 17.50
C LEU A 45 -3.56 -24.07 18.65
N ALA A 46 -2.47 -23.33 18.43
CA ALA A 46 -1.97 -22.31 19.36
C ALA A 46 -3.01 -21.21 19.61
N TYR A 47 -3.76 -20.81 18.56
CA TYR A 47 -4.87 -19.88 18.70
C TYR A 47 -5.99 -20.45 19.59
N LYS A 48 -6.44 -21.70 19.34
CA LYS A 48 -7.46 -22.39 20.16
C LYS A 48 -7.01 -22.56 21.61
N ALA A 49 -5.71 -22.78 21.84
CA ALA A 49 -5.11 -22.90 23.17
C ALA A 49 -4.95 -21.54 23.89
N GLY A 50 -5.36 -20.42 23.28
CA GLY A 50 -5.26 -19.09 23.87
C GLY A 50 -3.86 -18.45 23.84
N LEU A 51 -2.88 -19.08 23.20
CA LEU A 51 -1.49 -18.58 23.11
C LEU A 51 -1.42 -17.23 22.37
N TYR A 52 -2.40 -16.95 21.48
CA TYR A 52 -2.54 -15.66 20.82
C TYR A 52 -2.68 -14.49 21.80
N ARG A 53 -3.22 -14.73 23.03
CA ARG A 53 -3.36 -13.67 24.05
C ARG A 53 -2.00 -13.17 24.52
N ILE A 54 -1.05 -14.10 24.70
CA ILE A 54 0.33 -13.76 25.10
C ILE A 54 1.04 -13.03 23.96
N LEU A 55 0.98 -13.57 22.73
CA LEU A 55 1.58 -12.94 21.56
C LEU A 55 0.96 -11.56 21.32
N SER A 56 -0.35 -11.45 21.48
CA SER A 56 -1.08 -10.20 21.30
C SER A 56 -0.69 -9.14 22.33
N ALA A 57 -0.39 -9.51 23.57
CA ALA A 57 0.09 -8.58 24.58
C ALA A 57 1.48 -8.00 24.24
N LEU A 58 2.34 -8.80 23.60
CA LEU A 58 3.70 -8.42 23.28
C LEU A 58 3.83 -7.73 21.89
N TYR A 59 3.07 -8.22 20.90
CA TYR A 59 3.26 -7.89 19.48
C TYR A 59 2.00 -7.34 18.78
N GLY A 60 0.83 -7.39 19.42
CA GLY A 60 -0.42 -6.90 18.85
C GLY A 60 -0.50 -5.38 18.78
N GLY A 61 0.22 -4.70 19.66
CA GLY A 61 0.15 -3.25 19.76
C GLY A 61 -1.21 -2.76 20.26
N ARG A 62 -1.45 -1.47 20.08
CA ARG A 62 -2.72 -0.78 20.42
C ARG A 62 -3.74 -0.85 19.30
N GLY A 63 -3.26 -0.96 18.06
CA GLY A 63 -4.12 -0.98 16.88
C GLY A 63 -3.36 -1.27 15.60
N VAL A 64 -4.11 -1.21 14.51
CA VAL A 64 -3.58 -1.39 13.16
C VAL A 64 -4.22 -0.37 12.23
N ILE A 65 -3.43 0.19 11.32
CA ILE A 65 -3.91 0.98 10.18
C ILE A 65 -3.79 0.09 8.95
N PHE A 66 -4.91 -0.21 8.29
CA PHE A 66 -4.92 -0.98 7.05
C PHE A 66 -4.79 -0.08 5.83
N SER A 67 -3.96 -0.50 4.88
CA SER A 67 -3.84 0.11 3.56
C SER A 67 -4.60 -0.72 2.53
N LEU A 68 -5.50 -0.06 1.81
CA LEU A 68 -6.28 -0.58 0.69
C LEU A 68 -6.15 0.40 -0.48
N HIS A 69 -6.56 -0.04 -1.68
CA HIS A 69 -6.63 0.83 -2.86
C HIS A 69 -7.99 0.69 -3.53
N ARG A 70 -8.28 -0.43 -4.17
CA ARG A 70 -9.50 -0.66 -4.94
C ARG A 70 -10.41 -1.71 -4.33
N VAL A 71 -11.70 -1.52 -4.50
CA VAL A 71 -12.72 -2.53 -4.20
C VAL A 71 -13.35 -2.99 -5.53
N ILE A 72 -13.44 -4.29 -5.73
CA ILE A 72 -14.04 -4.88 -6.92
C ILE A 72 -15.30 -5.67 -6.57
N GLU A 73 -16.17 -5.85 -7.56
CA GLU A 73 -17.35 -6.69 -7.41
C GLU A 73 -16.98 -8.13 -7.04
N ALA A 74 -17.91 -8.84 -6.41
CA ALA A 74 -17.66 -10.18 -5.88
C ALA A 74 -17.37 -11.24 -6.97
N ASP A 75 -17.83 -11.02 -8.21
CA ASP A 75 -17.64 -11.87 -9.37
C ASP A 75 -16.39 -11.52 -10.19
N GLN A 76 -15.72 -10.42 -9.89
CA GLN A 76 -14.54 -9.99 -10.62
C GLN A 76 -13.26 -10.66 -10.12
N GLN A 77 -12.35 -10.97 -11.05
CA GLN A 77 -11.03 -11.51 -10.75
C GLN A 77 -10.02 -10.39 -10.50
N ALA A 78 -9.32 -10.44 -9.37
CA ALA A 78 -8.23 -9.52 -9.06
C ALA A 78 -6.91 -10.01 -9.68
N PHE A 79 -6.35 -9.28 -10.66
CA PHE A 79 -5.00 -9.56 -11.20
C PHE A 79 -3.90 -9.16 -10.22
N ASN A 80 -4.14 -8.09 -9.46
CA ASN A 80 -3.26 -7.67 -8.37
C ASN A 80 -4.00 -7.74 -7.03
N PRO A 81 -3.94 -8.90 -6.33
CA PRO A 81 -4.65 -9.07 -5.06
C PRO A 81 -4.09 -8.19 -3.91
N HIS A 82 -2.94 -7.54 -4.10
CA HIS A 82 -2.41 -6.59 -3.13
C HIS A 82 -3.05 -5.20 -3.24
N GLN A 83 -3.60 -4.87 -4.40
CA GLN A 83 -4.27 -3.58 -4.65
C GLN A 83 -5.79 -3.69 -4.72
N LYS A 84 -6.35 -4.88 -4.93
CA LYS A 84 -7.78 -5.09 -5.13
C LYS A 84 -8.34 -6.07 -4.12
N ILE A 85 -9.41 -5.66 -3.44
CA ILE A 85 -10.18 -6.52 -2.54
C ILE A 85 -11.62 -6.65 -3.06
N ARG A 86 -12.19 -7.84 -2.97
CA ARG A 86 -13.59 -8.05 -3.30
C ARG A 86 -14.50 -7.44 -2.23
N ALA A 87 -15.63 -6.89 -2.65
CA ALA A 87 -16.61 -6.25 -1.78
C ALA A 87 -17.13 -7.18 -0.67
N ASP A 88 -17.42 -8.45 -1.01
CA ASP A 88 -17.87 -9.47 -0.05
C ASP A 88 -16.80 -9.82 1.00
N VAL A 89 -15.53 -9.89 0.59
CA VAL A 89 -14.40 -10.12 1.50
C VAL A 89 -14.20 -8.92 2.45
N LEU A 90 -14.31 -7.71 1.93
CA LEU A 90 -14.22 -6.49 2.74
C LEU A 90 -15.36 -6.42 3.77
N ASP A 91 -16.60 -6.72 3.37
CA ASP A 91 -17.76 -6.80 4.25
C ASP A 91 -17.53 -7.80 5.41
N GLU A 92 -17.02 -8.99 5.08
CA GLU A 92 -16.69 -10.01 6.08
C GLU A 92 -15.57 -9.56 7.03
N ILE A 93 -14.54 -8.86 6.53
CA ILE A 93 -13.45 -8.33 7.34
C ILE A 93 -13.96 -7.30 8.34
N LEU A 94 -14.77 -6.33 7.91
CA LEU A 94 -15.35 -5.32 8.79
C LEU A 94 -16.17 -5.97 9.91
N GLY A 95 -17.04 -6.93 9.56
CA GLY A 95 -17.81 -7.69 10.54
C GLY A 95 -16.93 -8.50 11.50
N THR A 96 -15.83 -9.09 11.02
CA THR A 96 -14.92 -9.88 11.85
C THR A 96 -14.13 -9.03 12.82
N VAL A 97 -13.64 -7.87 12.39
CA VAL A 97 -12.94 -6.91 13.28
C VAL A 97 -13.82 -6.56 14.48
N ARG A 98 -15.11 -6.25 14.24
CA ARG A 98 -16.08 -5.97 15.32
C ARG A 98 -16.37 -7.19 16.20
N ARG A 99 -16.58 -8.39 15.62
CA ARG A 99 -16.79 -9.63 16.41
C ARG A 99 -15.61 -9.97 17.30
N LEU A 100 -14.41 -9.55 16.94
CA LEU A 100 -13.21 -9.74 17.76
C LEU A 100 -13.06 -8.67 18.86
N GLY A 101 -14.03 -7.75 18.99
CA GLY A 101 -14.02 -6.70 20.00
C GLY A 101 -13.07 -5.54 19.69
N TRP A 102 -12.68 -5.37 18.41
CA TRP A 102 -11.87 -4.23 17.99
C TRP A 102 -12.78 -3.07 17.56
N GLU A 103 -12.39 -1.87 17.93
CA GLU A 103 -13.06 -0.66 17.48
C GLU A 103 -12.56 -0.29 16.08
N ILE A 104 -13.50 0.06 15.16
CA ILE A 104 -13.10 0.65 13.88
C ILE A 104 -13.14 2.17 14.07
N VAL A 105 -11.98 2.82 13.88
CA VAL A 105 -11.81 4.24 14.20
C VAL A 105 -11.31 5.05 13.01
N SER A 106 -11.56 6.36 13.00
CA SER A 106 -11.03 7.27 12.00
C SER A 106 -9.52 7.52 12.22
N ILE A 107 -8.84 8.04 11.21
CA ILE A 107 -7.43 8.44 11.32
C ILE A 107 -7.26 9.62 12.32
N ASP A 108 -8.25 10.50 12.44
CA ASP A 108 -8.28 11.55 13.47
C ASP A 108 -8.31 10.94 14.88
N GLU A 109 -9.08 9.89 15.08
CA GLU A 109 -9.14 9.18 16.37
C GLU A 109 -7.82 8.44 16.67
N VAL A 110 -7.16 7.87 15.64
CA VAL A 110 -5.79 7.32 15.81
C VAL A 110 -4.84 8.41 16.32
N HIS A 111 -4.86 9.59 15.68
CA HIS A 111 -4.07 10.73 16.13
C HIS A 111 -4.38 11.12 17.58
N ARG A 112 -5.66 11.24 17.93
CA ARG A 112 -6.11 11.60 19.29
C ARG A 112 -5.61 10.58 20.31
N ARG A 113 -5.77 9.28 20.06
CA ARG A 113 -5.32 8.20 20.98
C ARG A 113 -3.81 8.21 21.18
N LEU A 114 -3.04 8.52 20.15
CA LEU A 114 -1.58 8.61 20.27
C LEU A 114 -1.12 9.87 21.01
N THR A 115 -1.81 11.01 20.85
CA THR A 115 -1.40 12.28 21.47
C THR A 115 -1.86 12.43 22.92
N VAL A 116 -3.11 12.09 23.25
CA VAL A 116 -3.63 12.19 24.62
C VAL A 116 -2.84 11.32 25.59
N GLN A 117 -2.39 10.15 25.17
CA GLN A 117 -1.62 9.24 26.02
C GLN A 117 -0.19 9.71 26.26
N LYS A 118 0.38 10.56 25.39
CA LYS A 118 1.67 11.20 25.65
C LYS A 118 1.62 12.10 26.88
N ASP A 119 0.50 12.76 27.11
CA ASP A 119 0.33 13.72 28.20
C ASP A 119 -0.05 13.06 29.53
N GLN A 120 -0.68 11.87 29.51
CA GLN A 120 -1.20 11.20 30.71
C GLN A 120 -0.33 10.06 31.25
N GLY A 121 0.78 9.72 30.60
CA GLY A 121 1.65 8.62 30.98
C GLY A 121 1.02 7.22 30.78
N ARG A 122 1.82 6.16 30.99
CA ARG A 122 1.45 4.75 30.68
C ARG A 122 0.26 4.18 31.48
N ARG A 123 -0.34 4.93 32.40
CA ARG A 123 -1.35 4.38 33.33
C ARG A 123 -2.71 4.04 32.71
N ASN A 124 -3.05 4.59 31.54
CA ASN A 124 -4.37 4.41 30.91
C ASN A 124 -4.35 3.57 29.64
N ASP A 125 -3.37 2.70 29.44
CA ASP A 125 -3.24 1.86 28.23
C ASP A 125 -4.42 0.89 28.00
N LEU A 126 -5.24 0.63 29.03
CA LEU A 126 -6.36 -0.33 28.99
C LEU A 126 -7.73 0.33 28.85
N GLU A 127 -7.86 1.65 29.01
CA GLU A 127 -9.17 2.33 28.94
C GLU A 127 -9.77 2.41 27.53
N HIS A 128 -8.91 2.39 26.51
CA HIS A 128 -9.36 2.37 25.13
C HIS A 128 -9.05 1.00 24.52
N GLY A 129 -10.12 0.32 24.05
CA GLY A 129 -10.00 -0.96 23.36
C GLY A 129 -9.04 -0.89 22.16
N ARG A 130 -8.63 -2.05 21.66
CA ARG A 130 -7.82 -2.14 20.43
C ARG A 130 -8.60 -1.59 19.24
N PHE A 131 -7.88 -0.97 18.32
CA PHE A 131 -8.51 -0.33 17.16
C PHE A 131 -7.97 -0.85 15.82
N ALA A 132 -8.84 -0.78 14.81
CA ALA A 132 -8.50 -0.89 13.41
C ALA A 132 -8.91 0.41 12.70
N CYS A 133 -8.02 0.96 11.88
CA CYS A 133 -8.28 2.09 11.00
C CYS A 133 -8.12 1.65 9.55
N PHE A 134 -9.07 2.00 8.70
CA PHE A 134 -9.05 1.61 7.29
C PHE A 134 -8.75 2.82 6.43
N THR A 135 -7.73 2.70 5.57
CA THR A 135 -7.31 3.77 4.67
C THR A 135 -7.29 3.26 3.23
N PHE A 136 -7.76 4.07 2.31
CA PHE A 136 -7.73 3.84 0.87
C PHE A 136 -6.80 4.86 0.23
N ASP A 137 -5.94 4.41 -0.68
CA ASP A 137 -5.01 5.27 -1.39
C ASP A 137 -5.50 5.57 -2.81
N ASP A 138 -4.89 6.55 -3.46
CA ASP A 138 -5.01 7.01 -4.84
C ASP A 138 -6.26 7.85 -5.16
N GLY A 139 -7.45 7.41 -4.81
CA GLY A 139 -8.69 8.12 -5.13
C GLY A 139 -9.51 7.48 -6.24
N TYR A 140 -9.77 6.18 -6.12
CA TYR A 140 -10.59 5.43 -7.07
C TYR A 140 -12.09 5.60 -6.87
N VAL A 141 -12.84 5.59 -7.97
CA VAL A 141 -14.31 5.73 -7.96
C VAL A 141 -15.01 4.58 -7.25
N ASP A 142 -14.40 3.39 -7.20
CA ASP A 142 -14.92 2.24 -6.46
C ASP A 142 -14.89 2.45 -4.95
N ASN A 143 -14.06 3.36 -4.44
CA ASN A 143 -14.09 3.74 -3.02
C ASN A 143 -15.41 4.45 -2.66
N LEU A 144 -15.97 5.26 -3.56
CA LEU A 144 -17.29 5.84 -3.41
C LEU A 144 -18.40 4.81 -3.65
N ARG A 145 -18.31 4.04 -4.74
CA ARG A 145 -19.40 3.20 -5.23
C ARG A 145 -19.56 1.88 -4.48
N LEU A 146 -18.46 1.27 -4.07
CA LEU A 146 -18.43 -0.06 -3.46
C LEU A 146 -17.97 -0.03 -2.00
N ALA A 147 -16.88 0.68 -1.67
CA ALA A 147 -16.38 0.72 -0.30
C ALA A 147 -17.31 1.50 0.64
N LEU A 148 -17.65 2.75 0.33
CA LEU A 148 -18.41 3.61 1.22
C LEU A 148 -19.76 3.00 1.66
N PRO A 149 -20.56 2.34 0.79
CA PRO A 149 -21.79 1.65 1.22
C PRO A 149 -21.54 0.55 2.27
N LEU A 150 -20.43 -0.20 2.16
CA LEU A 150 -20.05 -1.22 3.15
C LEU A 150 -19.67 -0.58 4.48
N PHE A 151 -18.90 0.51 4.45
CA PHE A 151 -18.53 1.24 5.67
C PHE A 151 -19.73 1.86 6.34
N ARG A 152 -20.70 2.41 5.59
CA ARG A 152 -21.99 2.86 6.11
C ARG A 152 -22.77 1.73 6.78
N LYS A 153 -22.89 0.56 6.14
CA LYS A 153 -23.54 -0.64 6.68
C LYS A 153 -22.97 -1.02 8.05
N HIS A 154 -21.65 -0.94 8.19
CA HIS A 154 -20.95 -1.25 9.44
C HIS A 154 -20.81 -0.04 10.37
N GLN A 155 -21.32 1.15 10.04
CA GLN A 155 -21.10 2.40 10.79
C GLN A 155 -19.60 2.60 11.09
N ALA A 156 -18.73 2.29 10.14
CA ALA A 156 -17.28 2.28 10.26
C ALA A 156 -16.69 3.48 9.54
N PRO A 157 -15.78 4.24 10.15
CA PRO A 157 -15.08 5.31 9.46
C PRO A 157 -14.02 4.75 8.51
N LEU A 158 -13.74 5.50 7.43
CA LEU A 158 -12.65 5.27 6.49
C LEU A 158 -11.89 6.57 6.22
N CYS A 159 -10.63 6.46 5.80
CA CYS A 159 -9.85 7.58 5.29
C CYS A 159 -9.52 7.34 3.81
N LEU A 160 -9.75 8.35 2.96
CA LEU A 160 -9.33 8.34 1.56
C LEU A 160 -8.12 9.27 1.39
N PHE A 161 -6.96 8.74 1.09
CA PHE A 161 -5.78 9.49 0.68
C PHE A 161 -5.77 9.64 -0.84
N ALA A 162 -6.11 10.84 -1.32
CA ALA A 162 -6.33 11.08 -2.73
C ALA A 162 -5.11 11.73 -3.40
N ALA A 163 -4.65 11.15 -4.53
CA ALA A 163 -3.66 11.73 -5.42
C ALA A 163 -4.35 12.72 -6.38
N THR A 164 -4.01 14.01 -6.26
CA THR A 164 -4.78 15.03 -6.99
C THR A 164 -4.61 14.95 -8.50
N GLY A 165 -3.44 14.59 -9.00
CA GLY A 165 -3.23 14.39 -10.43
C GLY A 165 -4.00 13.22 -11.02
N LEU A 166 -4.33 12.18 -10.22
CA LEU A 166 -5.24 11.12 -10.65
C LEU A 166 -6.65 11.68 -10.88
N ILE A 167 -7.15 12.48 -9.94
CA ILE A 167 -8.48 13.08 -9.97
C ILE A 167 -8.61 14.10 -11.10
N GLU A 168 -7.55 14.86 -11.38
CA GLU A 168 -7.48 15.84 -12.47
C GLU A 168 -7.18 15.23 -13.84
N ARG A 169 -6.93 13.92 -13.93
CA ARG A 169 -6.55 13.21 -15.18
C ARG A 169 -5.19 13.65 -15.74
N GLU A 170 -4.29 14.13 -14.88
CA GLU A 170 -2.96 14.62 -15.27
C GLU A 170 -1.88 13.55 -15.19
N LEU A 171 -2.16 12.40 -14.50
CA LEU A 171 -1.18 11.32 -14.34
C LEU A 171 -1.09 10.42 -15.57
N PHE A 172 0.10 9.90 -15.84
CA PHE A 172 0.26 8.76 -16.71
C PHE A 172 -0.11 7.47 -15.95
N TYR A 173 -1.38 7.07 -16.02
CA TYR A 173 -1.98 5.96 -15.27
C TYR A 173 -1.55 4.60 -15.86
N TRP A 174 -0.24 4.33 -15.80
CA TRP A 174 0.37 3.15 -16.41
C TRP A 174 -0.11 1.84 -15.77
N TRP A 175 -0.38 1.79 -14.49
CA TRP A 175 -0.79 0.56 -13.81
C TRP A 175 -2.22 0.13 -14.19
N GLY A 176 -3.13 1.04 -14.42
CA GLY A 176 -4.45 0.73 -14.97
C GLY A 176 -4.39 0.37 -16.44
N ALA A 177 -3.60 1.10 -17.24
CA ALA A 177 -3.40 0.79 -18.65
C ALA A 177 -2.67 -0.55 -18.87
N ASN A 178 -1.73 -0.94 -17.98
CA ASN A 178 -1.11 -2.27 -17.98
C ASN A 178 -2.13 -3.38 -17.72
N GLU A 179 -3.10 -3.14 -16.83
CA GLU A 179 -4.19 -4.10 -16.61
C GLU A 179 -5.05 -4.28 -17.86
N ASP A 180 -5.46 -3.17 -18.49
CA ASP A 180 -6.20 -3.20 -19.75
C ASP A 180 -5.40 -3.88 -20.86
N LEU A 181 -4.08 -3.65 -20.95
CA LEU A 181 -3.19 -4.30 -21.91
C LEU A 181 -3.18 -5.82 -21.75
N VAL A 182 -3.00 -6.28 -20.52
CA VAL A 182 -2.97 -7.72 -20.21
C VAL A 182 -4.33 -8.37 -20.42
N LEU A 183 -5.42 -7.64 -20.13
CA LEU A 183 -6.78 -8.15 -20.37
C LEU A 183 -7.10 -8.35 -21.84
N ARG A 184 -6.64 -7.44 -22.70
CA ARG A 184 -6.98 -7.42 -24.14
C ARG A 184 -5.98 -8.17 -25.01
N SER A 185 -4.87 -8.65 -24.45
CA SER A 185 -3.79 -9.29 -25.22
C SER A 185 -3.58 -10.73 -24.77
N ASP A 186 -3.30 -11.61 -25.75
CA ASP A 186 -2.78 -12.96 -25.46
C ASP A 186 -1.25 -12.99 -25.49
N ARG A 187 -0.64 -11.99 -26.14
CA ARG A 187 0.80 -11.88 -26.33
C ARG A 187 1.22 -10.40 -26.30
N ILE A 188 2.16 -10.05 -25.45
CA ILE A 188 2.71 -8.69 -25.30
C ILE A 188 4.20 -8.73 -25.64
N GLU A 189 4.59 -7.99 -26.66
CA GLU A 189 5.99 -7.86 -27.09
C GLU A 189 6.62 -6.62 -26.45
N LEU A 190 7.56 -6.83 -25.56
CA LEU A 190 8.37 -5.77 -25.00
C LEU A 190 9.63 -5.57 -25.85
N PRO A 191 9.89 -4.33 -26.33
CA PRO A 191 11.12 -4.05 -27.04
C PRO A 191 12.35 -4.27 -26.15
N ALA A 192 13.52 -4.36 -26.76
CA ALA A 192 14.78 -4.33 -26.03
C ALA A 192 14.88 -3.02 -25.24
N THR A 193 15.39 -3.11 -24.01
CA THR A 193 15.79 -1.98 -23.18
C THR A 193 17.30 -2.04 -22.99
N ASP A 194 17.91 -0.98 -22.49
CA ASP A 194 19.37 -0.92 -22.26
C ASP A 194 19.87 -2.08 -21.38
N ASP A 195 19.01 -2.61 -20.50
CA ASP A 195 19.32 -3.70 -19.56
C ASP A 195 18.87 -5.08 -20.02
N SER A 196 18.07 -5.21 -21.08
CA SER A 196 17.51 -6.51 -21.52
C SER A 196 17.10 -6.53 -22.97
N GLY A 197 17.33 -7.67 -23.64
CA GLY A 197 16.83 -7.93 -24.99
C GLY A 197 15.30 -7.94 -25.07
N PRO A 198 14.74 -8.04 -26.29
CA PRO A 198 13.29 -8.10 -26.49
C PRO A 198 12.71 -9.31 -25.76
N ARG A 199 11.55 -9.15 -25.14
CA ARG A 199 10.87 -10.21 -24.39
C ARG A 199 9.42 -10.32 -24.82
N VAL A 200 8.89 -11.54 -24.75
CA VAL A 200 7.46 -11.83 -24.97
C VAL A 200 6.84 -12.24 -23.63
N LEU A 201 5.76 -11.57 -23.27
CA LEU A 201 4.91 -11.96 -22.16
C LEU A 201 3.64 -12.61 -22.74
N TRP A 202 3.36 -13.82 -22.30
CA TRP A 202 2.13 -14.53 -22.63
C TRP A 202 1.03 -14.18 -21.63
N ALA A 203 -0.20 -14.01 -22.12
CA ALA A 203 -1.37 -13.60 -21.33
C ALA A 203 -2.66 -14.29 -21.83
N ARG A 204 -2.58 -15.57 -22.19
CA ARG A 204 -3.66 -16.37 -22.80
C ARG A 204 -4.71 -16.85 -21.79
N ASP A 205 -4.29 -17.08 -20.56
CA ASP A 205 -5.15 -17.52 -19.47
C ASP A 205 -4.96 -16.65 -18.21
N SER A 206 -5.76 -16.90 -17.18
CA SER A 206 -5.72 -16.10 -15.94
C SER A 206 -4.39 -16.16 -15.21
N THR A 207 -3.66 -17.28 -15.29
CA THR A 207 -2.34 -17.42 -14.65
C THR A 207 -1.29 -16.63 -15.41
N GLU A 208 -1.25 -16.76 -16.72
CA GLU A 208 -0.35 -16.00 -17.59
C GLU A 208 -0.62 -14.49 -17.48
N LYS A 209 -1.89 -14.08 -17.42
CA LYS A 209 -2.28 -12.67 -17.21
C LYS A 209 -1.71 -12.09 -15.90
N VAL A 210 -1.80 -12.84 -14.79
CA VAL A 210 -1.19 -12.42 -13.51
C VAL A 210 0.32 -12.30 -13.62
N LEU A 211 0.98 -13.23 -14.31
CA LEU A 211 2.44 -13.20 -14.49
C LEU A 211 2.86 -12.04 -15.41
N ALA A 212 2.15 -11.83 -16.51
CA ALA A 212 2.40 -10.72 -17.43
C ALA A 212 2.22 -9.37 -16.76
N TYR A 213 1.13 -9.19 -15.98
CA TYR A 213 0.91 -7.97 -15.22
C TYR A 213 2.06 -7.70 -14.24
N ARG A 214 2.48 -8.71 -13.46
CA ARG A 214 3.60 -8.57 -12.50
C ARG A 214 4.91 -8.19 -13.18
N ALA A 215 5.20 -8.79 -14.33
CA ALA A 215 6.40 -8.46 -15.10
C ALA A 215 6.39 -7.02 -15.62
N LEU A 216 5.24 -6.53 -16.09
CA LEU A 216 5.06 -5.13 -16.50
C LEU A 216 5.18 -4.17 -15.30
N ASP A 217 4.54 -4.50 -14.20
CA ASP A 217 4.57 -3.72 -12.95
C ASP A 217 6.01 -3.58 -12.42
N GLU A 218 6.75 -4.69 -12.35
CA GLU A 218 8.17 -4.69 -11.93
C GLU A 218 9.03 -3.84 -12.88
N LEU A 219 8.81 -3.95 -14.19
CA LEU A 219 9.53 -3.16 -15.19
C LEU A 219 9.25 -1.67 -15.03
N CYS A 220 7.99 -1.28 -14.83
CA CYS A 220 7.61 0.11 -14.57
C CYS A 220 8.23 0.66 -13.29
N HIS A 221 8.24 -0.14 -12.23
CA HIS A 221 8.88 0.26 -10.97
C HIS A 221 10.40 0.42 -11.09
N LYS A 222 11.05 -0.40 -11.90
CA LYS A 222 12.50 -0.33 -12.13
C LYS A 222 12.88 0.86 -13.02
N SER A 223 12.17 1.05 -14.13
CA SER A 223 12.54 2.00 -15.19
C SER A 223 11.91 3.39 -15.02
N GLY A 224 10.84 3.50 -14.21
CA GLY A 224 10.14 4.76 -13.98
C GLY A 224 9.66 5.43 -15.27
N ALA A 225 9.68 6.75 -15.30
CA ALA A 225 9.20 7.56 -16.41
C ALA A 225 9.93 7.31 -17.75
N ALA A 226 11.15 6.80 -17.72
CA ALA A 226 11.91 6.47 -18.95
C ALA A 226 11.19 5.42 -19.83
N LEU A 227 10.37 4.56 -19.22
CA LEU A 227 9.60 3.54 -19.92
C LEU A 227 8.29 4.07 -20.54
N PHE A 228 7.77 5.21 -20.11
CA PHE A 228 6.44 5.71 -20.50
C PHE A 228 6.24 5.88 -22.01
N PRO A 229 7.20 6.38 -22.81
CA PRO A 229 7.05 6.44 -24.26
C PRO A 229 6.82 5.06 -24.90
N THR A 230 7.58 4.05 -24.45
CA THR A 230 7.45 2.67 -24.92
C THR A 230 6.09 2.07 -24.55
N LEU A 231 5.64 2.26 -23.32
CA LEU A 231 4.33 1.79 -22.87
C LEU A 231 3.20 2.44 -23.67
N ARG A 232 3.26 3.75 -23.94
CA ARG A 232 2.26 4.44 -24.76
C ARG A 232 2.12 3.80 -26.15
N GLN A 233 3.25 3.47 -26.79
CA GLN A 233 3.23 2.79 -28.08
C GLN A 233 2.58 1.42 -28.00
N LEU A 234 2.86 0.64 -26.94
CA LEU A 234 2.23 -0.66 -26.72
C LEU A 234 0.72 -0.54 -26.53
N TYR A 235 0.27 0.43 -25.73
CA TYR A 235 -1.15 0.67 -25.49
C TYR A 235 -1.89 1.03 -26.77
N TYR A 236 -1.37 1.98 -27.55
CA TYR A 236 -2.00 2.41 -28.81
C TYR A 236 -2.07 1.29 -29.85
N LYS A 237 -1.08 0.38 -29.90
CA LYS A 237 -1.12 -0.78 -30.81
C LYS A 237 -2.33 -1.69 -30.59
N VAL A 238 -2.83 -1.77 -29.36
CA VAL A 238 -4.00 -2.59 -28.99
C VAL A 238 -5.24 -1.75 -28.72
N GLY A 239 -5.24 -0.48 -29.13
CA GLY A 239 -6.40 0.41 -29.00
C GLY A 239 -6.69 0.83 -27.55
N ILE A 240 -5.68 0.90 -26.70
CA ILE A 240 -5.81 1.41 -25.33
C ILE A 240 -5.34 2.87 -25.29
N ASN A 241 -6.22 3.76 -24.85
CA ASN A 241 -5.88 5.10 -24.44
C ASN A 241 -5.79 5.13 -22.91
N PRO A 242 -4.63 5.44 -22.30
CA PRO A 242 -4.50 5.50 -20.84
C PRO A 242 -5.46 6.48 -20.15
N HIS A 243 -5.93 7.52 -20.86
CA HIS A 243 -6.94 8.44 -20.32
C HIS A 243 -8.31 7.77 -20.12
N ASP A 244 -8.71 6.85 -21.00
CA ASP A 244 -9.99 6.15 -20.86
C ASP A 244 -10.00 5.27 -19.61
N SER A 245 -8.86 4.63 -19.29
CA SER A 245 -8.69 3.88 -18.03
C SER A 245 -8.79 4.81 -16.82
N LEU A 246 -8.20 6.00 -16.93
CA LEU A 246 -8.20 7.00 -15.87
C LEU A 246 -9.61 7.57 -15.63
N ASP A 247 -10.35 7.88 -16.70
CA ASP A 247 -11.74 8.35 -16.63
C ASP A 247 -12.68 7.32 -16.02
N ARG A 248 -12.47 6.05 -16.32
CA ARG A 248 -13.24 4.95 -15.74
C ARG A 248 -12.98 4.76 -14.26
N ASP A 249 -11.73 4.87 -13.84
CA ASP A 249 -11.27 4.39 -12.53
C ASP A 249 -11.16 5.48 -11.46
N ALA A 250 -10.88 6.73 -11.82
CA ALA A 250 -10.61 7.79 -10.86
C ALA A 250 -11.88 8.57 -10.46
N LEU A 251 -11.91 9.04 -9.21
CA LEU A 251 -12.89 10.01 -8.75
C LEU A 251 -12.78 11.32 -9.53
N THR A 252 -13.86 12.11 -9.50
CA THR A 252 -13.88 13.51 -9.92
C THR A 252 -13.81 14.43 -8.68
N PRO A 253 -13.46 15.73 -8.84
CA PRO A 253 -13.51 16.68 -7.72
C PRO A 253 -14.88 16.76 -7.04
N SER A 254 -15.98 16.64 -7.78
CA SER A 254 -17.33 16.61 -7.23
C SER A 254 -17.60 15.35 -6.40
N GLN A 255 -17.07 14.20 -6.81
CA GLN A 255 -17.17 12.95 -6.04
C GLN A 255 -16.31 12.96 -4.78
N VAL A 256 -15.15 13.63 -4.80
CA VAL A 256 -14.38 13.89 -3.57
C VAL A 256 -15.20 14.71 -2.57
N ARG A 257 -15.91 15.74 -3.05
CA ARG A 257 -16.83 16.52 -2.20
C ARG A 257 -17.98 15.67 -1.66
N GLU A 258 -18.56 14.83 -2.51
CA GLU A 258 -19.60 13.88 -2.09
C GLU A 258 -19.11 12.96 -0.98
N MET A 259 -17.94 12.35 -1.14
CA MET A 259 -17.32 11.52 -0.09
C MET A 259 -17.07 12.32 1.19
N ALA A 260 -16.50 13.52 1.07
CA ALA A 260 -16.17 14.38 2.21
C ALA A 260 -17.42 14.85 3.00
N SER A 261 -18.59 14.83 2.39
CA SER A 261 -19.86 15.17 3.07
C SER A 261 -20.38 14.07 3.99
N ASP A 262 -19.85 12.85 3.87
CA ASP A 262 -20.21 11.73 4.75
C ASP A 262 -19.40 11.81 6.07
N PRO A 263 -20.08 11.76 7.24
CA PRO A 263 -19.41 11.88 8.54
C PRO A 263 -18.45 10.70 8.83
N LEU A 264 -18.55 9.60 8.11
CA LEU A 264 -17.65 8.45 8.24
C LEU A 264 -16.36 8.61 7.41
N VAL A 265 -16.28 9.62 6.56
CA VAL A 265 -15.15 9.77 5.63
C VAL A 265 -14.22 10.90 6.08
N THR A 266 -12.93 10.58 6.17
CA THR A 266 -11.85 11.57 6.28
C THR A 266 -11.10 11.62 4.95
N ILE A 267 -10.94 12.83 4.38
CA ILE A 267 -10.08 13.01 3.21
C ILE A 267 -8.67 13.36 3.67
N GLY A 268 -7.68 12.66 3.13
CA GLY A 268 -6.27 12.91 3.29
C GLY A 268 -5.57 13.12 1.93
N SER A 269 -4.35 13.60 1.97
CA SER A 269 -3.55 13.88 0.77
C SER A 269 -2.63 12.71 0.42
N HIS A 270 -2.45 12.45 -0.89
CA HIS A 270 -1.54 11.45 -1.44
C HIS A 270 -0.63 12.01 -2.55
N SER A 271 -0.14 13.24 -2.34
CA SER A 271 0.64 14.04 -3.30
C SER A 271 -0.15 14.48 -4.55
N VAL A 272 0.54 15.18 -5.45
CA VAL A 272 0.00 15.60 -6.75
C VAL A 272 0.27 14.51 -7.80
N THR A 273 1.55 14.19 -7.99
CA THR A 273 2.01 13.36 -9.11
C THR A 273 2.04 11.86 -8.82
N HIS A 274 1.80 11.45 -7.58
CA HIS A 274 1.91 10.07 -7.14
C HIS A 274 3.28 9.45 -7.48
N GLU A 275 4.34 10.23 -7.44
CA GLU A 275 5.70 9.75 -7.64
C GLU A 275 6.42 9.49 -6.30
N ARG A 276 7.52 8.72 -6.34
CA ARG A 276 8.39 8.56 -5.17
C ARG A 276 8.98 9.91 -4.79
N LEU A 277 8.89 10.27 -3.52
CA LEU A 277 9.37 11.56 -3.04
C LEU A 277 10.88 11.58 -2.80
N SER A 278 11.49 10.43 -2.51
CA SER A 278 12.92 10.34 -2.17
C SER A 278 13.87 10.88 -3.25
N PRO A 279 13.64 10.72 -4.58
CA PRO A 279 14.51 11.29 -5.59
C PRO A 279 14.25 12.78 -5.88
N MET A 280 13.19 13.36 -5.36
CA MET A 280 12.83 14.77 -5.58
C MET A 280 13.69 15.72 -4.74
N THR A 281 13.78 16.99 -5.17
CA THR A 281 14.33 18.04 -4.32
C THR A 281 13.38 18.37 -3.16
N GLU A 282 13.88 19.01 -2.11
CA GLU A 282 13.07 19.41 -0.96
C GLU A 282 11.91 20.32 -1.35
N GLU A 283 12.16 21.26 -2.25
CA GLU A 283 11.14 22.19 -2.78
C GLU A 283 10.03 21.44 -3.53
N ALA A 284 10.41 20.44 -4.35
CA ALA A 284 9.44 19.61 -5.05
C ALA A 284 8.60 18.78 -4.08
N VAL A 285 9.21 18.18 -3.05
CA VAL A 285 8.47 17.45 -2.01
C VAL A 285 7.50 18.37 -1.26
N ARG A 286 7.91 19.58 -0.91
CA ARG A 286 7.02 20.58 -0.29
C ARG A 286 5.85 20.94 -1.22
N PHE A 287 6.11 21.14 -2.48
CA PHE A 287 5.07 21.41 -3.48
C PHE A 287 4.08 20.26 -3.58
N GLU A 288 4.56 18.99 -3.69
CA GLU A 288 3.72 17.81 -3.74
C GLU A 288 2.74 17.73 -2.55
N MET A 289 3.23 18.03 -1.36
CA MET A 289 2.43 17.99 -0.13
C MET A 289 1.47 19.17 0.02
N GLN A 290 1.93 20.38 -0.25
CA GLN A 290 1.15 21.59 -0.02
C GLN A 290 0.11 21.81 -1.11
N GLU A 291 0.48 21.58 -2.37
CA GLU A 291 -0.43 21.77 -3.50
C GLU A 291 -1.54 20.73 -3.53
N SER A 292 -1.21 19.45 -3.24
CA SER A 292 -2.25 18.41 -3.12
C SER A 292 -3.22 18.72 -1.97
N ARG A 293 -2.72 19.20 -0.82
CA ARG A 293 -3.57 19.69 0.26
C ARG A 293 -4.50 20.79 -0.20
N ARG A 294 -3.96 21.85 -0.80
CA ARG A 294 -4.72 23.01 -1.27
C ARG A 294 -5.84 22.63 -2.24
N LYS A 295 -5.54 21.75 -3.20
CA LYS A 295 -6.53 21.26 -4.17
C LYS A 295 -7.65 20.46 -3.46
N LEU A 296 -7.28 19.54 -2.58
CA LEU A 296 -8.24 18.72 -1.84
C LEU A 296 -9.11 19.56 -0.89
N GLU A 297 -8.56 20.55 -0.21
CA GLU A 297 -9.34 21.47 0.64
C GLU A 297 -10.36 22.27 -0.19
N ASN A 298 -9.98 22.72 -1.38
CA ASN A 298 -10.89 23.40 -2.30
C ASN A 298 -12.04 22.47 -2.78
N TRP A 299 -11.73 21.20 -3.08
CA TRP A 299 -12.75 20.27 -3.57
C TRP A 299 -13.65 19.75 -2.47
N SER A 300 -13.07 19.35 -1.35
CA SER A 300 -13.79 18.72 -0.24
C SER A 300 -14.51 19.70 0.67
N CYS A 301 -14.11 20.98 0.66
CA CYS A 301 -14.52 22.01 1.63
C CYS A 301 -14.23 21.60 3.10
N THR A 302 -13.20 20.73 3.32
CA THR A 302 -12.76 20.29 4.63
C THR A 302 -11.25 20.48 4.80
N GLN A 303 -10.80 20.59 6.03
CA GLN A 303 -9.37 20.72 6.31
C GLN A 303 -8.65 19.39 6.09
N ILE A 304 -7.58 19.37 5.31
CA ILE A 304 -6.75 18.19 5.05
C ILE A 304 -5.60 18.11 6.05
N ARG A 305 -5.69 17.15 6.96
CA ARG A 305 -4.80 17.01 8.13
C ARG A 305 -3.87 15.80 8.09
N HIS A 306 -4.07 14.90 7.14
CA HIS A 306 -3.39 13.62 7.07
C HIS A 306 -2.78 13.42 5.69
N PHE A 307 -1.62 12.74 5.64
CA PHE A 307 -0.87 12.46 4.43
C PHE A 307 -0.54 10.97 4.31
N ALA A 308 -0.54 10.42 3.10
CA ALA A 308 0.05 9.12 2.81
C ALA A 308 1.18 9.30 1.79
N TYR A 309 2.35 8.72 2.06
CA TYR A 309 3.47 8.78 1.13
C TYR A 309 3.22 7.84 -0.04
N PRO A 310 3.28 8.31 -1.32
CA PRO A 310 3.22 7.43 -2.48
C PRO A 310 4.26 6.32 -2.37
N PHE A 311 3.86 5.07 -2.67
CA PHE A 311 4.64 3.84 -2.45
C PHE A 311 4.99 3.58 -0.97
N GLY A 312 5.35 4.56 -0.18
CA GLY A 312 5.55 4.54 1.27
C GLY A 312 6.63 3.59 1.81
N ARG A 313 7.44 2.96 0.96
CA ARG A 313 8.57 2.10 1.34
C ARG A 313 9.81 2.93 1.64
N SER A 314 10.86 2.30 2.18
CA SER A 314 12.11 2.98 2.53
C SER A 314 12.87 3.57 1.33
N ASP A 315 12.62 3.05 0.13
CA ASP A 315 13.17 3.57 -1.13
C ASP A 315 12.35 4.74 -1.72
N ALA A 316 11.18 5.03 -1.15
CA ALA A 316 10.26 6.05 -1.64
C ALA A 316 10.15 7.29 -0.73
N CYS A 317 10.37 7.12 0.57
CA CYS A 317 10.35 8.21 1.55
C CYS A 317 11.22 7.87 2.77
N GLY A 318 11.78 8.87 3.42
CA GLY A 318 12.67 8.73 4.58
C GLY A 318 12.57 9.91 5.55
N ALA A 319 13.59 10.06 6.39
CA ALA A 319 13.63 11.07 7.45
C ALA A 319 13.42 12.51 6.93
N ARG A 320 13.92 12.83 5.72
CA ARG A 320 13.73 14.15 5.08
C ARG A 320 12.25 14.40 4.79
N GLU A 321 11.56 13.46 4.13
CA GLU A 321 10.15 13.58 3.77
C GLU A 321 9.26 13.62 5.02
N PHE A 322 9.62 12.87 6.08
CA PHE A 322 8.93 12.89 7.36
C PHE A 322 9.02 14.26 8.03
N ALA A 323 10.22 14.87 8.02
CA ALA A 323 10.42 16.21 8.53
C ALA A 323 9.62 17.26 7.76
N ILE A 324 9.56 17.13 6.42
CA ILE A 324 8.78 18.03 5.56
C ILE A 324 7.28 17.88 5.82
N ALA A 325 6.75 16.66 5.97
CA ALA A 325 5.34 16.43 6.29
C ALA A 325 4.95 17.09 7.63
N LYS A 326 5.81 16.94 8.65
CA LYS A 326 5.63 17.60 9.95
C LYS A 326 5.66 19.12 9.84
N GLN A 327 6.66 19.68 9.14
CA GLN A 327 6.79 21.14 8.91
C GLN A 327 5.61 21.67 8.08
N SER A 328 5.07 20.88 7.16
CA SER A 328 3.87 21.21 6.39
C SER A 328 2.60 21.17 7.24
N GLY A 329 2.66 20.77 8.52
CA GLY A 329 1.55 20.82 9.46
C GLY A 329 0.55 19.67 9.32
N PHE A 330 0.95 18.52 8.75
CA PHE A 330 0.14 17.31 8.81
C PHE A 330 0.14 16.75 10.23
N LYS A 331 -1.03 16.35 10.72
CA LYS A 331 -1.19 15.73 12.04
C LYS A 331 -0.63 14.32 12.09
N THR A 332 -0.87 13.55 11.02
CA THR A 332 -0.24 12.25 10.81
C THR A 332 0.17 12.09 9.35
N ALA A 333 1.23 11.30 9.14
CA ALA A 333 1.53 10.78 7.83
C ALA A 333 1.79 9.27 7.93
N VAL A 334 1.32 8.51 6.91
CA VAL A 334 1.35 7.05 6.92
C VAL A 334 2.23 6.52 5.80
N THR A 335 2.94 5.44 6.10
CA THR A 335 3.82 4.71 5.16
C THR A 335 3.17 3.38 4.74
N THR A 336 3.82 2.61 3.87
CA THR A 336 3.48 1.21 3.60
C THR A 336 4.41 0.23 4.32
N ARG A 337 5.26 0.74 5.22
CA ARG A 337 6.10 -0.10 6.08
C ARG A 337 5.20 -0.93 6.99
N GLN A 338 5.42 -2.25 6.97
CA GLN A 338 4.52 -3.18 7.64
C GLN A 338 4.70 -3.12 9.16
N GLY A 339 3.63 -2.81 9.89
CA GLY A 339 3.69 -2.75 11.35
C GLY A 339 2.33 -2.47 11.98
N ASN A 340 2.18 -2.86 13.24
CA ASN A 340 1.06 -2.47 14.10
C ASN A 340 1.40 -1.16 14.82
N ILE A 341 0.39 -0.49 15.33
CA ILE A 341 0.56 0.76 16.09
C ILE A 341 0.85 0.45 17.56
N PHE A 342 1.94 1.01 18.07
CA PHE A 342 2.35 0.92 19.46
C PHE A 342 2.35 2.32 20.10
N ALA A 343 2.47 2.38 21.43
CA ALA A 343 2.49 3.62 22.19
C ALA A 343 3.59 4.59 21.73
N GLU A 344 4.73 4.04 21.41
CA GLU A 344 5.94 4.76 21.00
C GLU A 344 5.73 5.57 19.71
N HIS A 345 4.76 5.17 18.85
CA HIS A 345 4.39 5.92 17.64
C HIS A 345 3.81 7.32 17.94
N SER A 346 3.47 7.63 19.19
CA SER A 346 3.16 8.99 19.62
C SER A 346 4.28 10.01 19.36
N ASN A 347 5.53 9.54 19.23
CA ASN A 347 6.68 10.37 18.90
C ASN A 347 7.01 10.42 17.39
N TYR A 348 6.27 9.68 16.56
CA TYR A 348 6.54 9.44 15.13
C TYR A 348 5.26 9.50 14.30
N LEU A 349 4.44 10.51 14.56
CA LEU A 349 3.15 10.69 13.87
C LEU A 349 3.31 10.95 12.37
N GLU A 350 4.49 11.39 11.95
CA GLU A 350 4.86 11.66 10.57
C GLU A 350 5.31 10.42 9.77
N CYS A 351 5.34 9.22 10.39
CA CYS A 351 5.73 7.99 9.70
C CYS A 351 5.04 6.72 10.25
N LEU A 352 3.74 6.81 10.51
CA LEU A 352 2.98 5.67 11.03
C LEU A 352 3.00 4.48 10.07
N PRO A 353 3.24 3.26 10.56
CA PRO A 353 3.21 2.06 9.74
C PRO A 353 1.78 1.67 9.39
N ARG A 354 1.62 0.93 8.30
CA ARG A 354 0.35 0.31 7.90
C ARG A 354 0.54 -1.18 7.64
N ARG A 355 -0.56 -1.90 7.59
CA ARG A 355 -0.63 -3.27 7.14
C ARG A 355 -1.45 -3.37 5.87
N SER A 356 -0.94 -4.11 4.88
CA SER A 356 -1.80 -4.55 3.77
C SER A 356 -2.95 -5.39 4.32
N ILE A 357 -4.15 -5.19 3.79
CA ILE A 357 -5.30 -5.93 4.27
C ILE A 357 -5.22 -7.40 3.86
N PRO A 358 -5.35 -8.35 4.79
CA PRO A 358 -5.37 -9.77 4.46
C PRO A 358 -6.71 -10.19 3.85
N ILE A 359 -6.68 -10.97 2.79
CA ILE A 359 -7.87 -11.50 2.12
C ILE A 359 -8.49 -12.74 2.80
N SER A 360 -7.91 -13.21 3.89
CA SER A 360 -8.40 -14.37 4.63
C SER A 360 -8.61 -14.06 6.10
N GLN A 361 -9.59 -14.70 6.71
CA GLN A 361 -9.89 -14.59 8.13
C GLN A 361 -8.70 -14.98 9.03
N PHE A 362 -7.96 -15.99 8.61
CA PHE A 362 -6.75 -16.42 9.30
C PHE A 362 -5.65 -15.34 9.25
N GLY A 363 -5.41 -14.77 8.06
CA GLY A 363 -4.47 -13.67 7.89
C GLY A 363 -4.87 -12.44 8.71
N LEU A 364 -6.14 -12.07 8.71
CA LEU A 364 -6.67 -10.96 9.50
C LEU A 364 -6.38 -11.14 10.99
N ARG A 365 -6.68 -12.32 11.55
CA ARG A 365 -6.39 -12.61 12.96
C ARG A 365 -4.89 -12.53 13.26
N ASN A 366 -4.05 -13.06 12.38
CA ASN A 366 -2.60 -12.99 12.55
C ASN A 366 -2.07 -11.54 12.59
N VAL A 367 -2.64 -10.65 11.77
CA VAL A 367 -2.32 -9.23 11.81
C VAL A 367 -2.81 -8.59 13.12
N LEU A 368 -4.10 -8.75 13.44
CA LEU A 368 -4.72 -8.12 14.60
C LEU A 368 -4.04 -8.54 15.92
N PHE A 369 -3.65 -9.80 16.04
CA PHE A 369 -2.99 -10.32 17.24
C PHE A 369 -1.46 -10.25 17.21
N GLY A 370 -0.86 -9.63 16.19
CA GLY A 370 0.59 -9.44 16.11
C GLY A 370 1.40 -10.70 15.77
N VAL A 371 0.77 -11.81 15.43
CA VAL A 371 1.45 -13.06 15.05
C VAL A 371 2.29 -12.85 13.80
N GLN A 372 1.80 -12.07 12.86
CA GLN A 372 2.52 -11.76 11.62
C GLN A 372 3.82 -11.00 11.89
N THR A 373 3.86 -10.14 12.90
CA THR A 373 5.08 -9.41 13.32
C THR A 373 6.19 -10.39 13.74
N VAL A 374 5.81 -11.48 14.43
CA VAL A 374 6.77 -12.51 14.87
C VAL A 374 7.23 -13.38 13.69
N VAL A 375 6.30 -13.80 12.83
CA VAL A 375 6.58 -14.74 11.73
C VAL A 375 7.41 -14.10 10.60
N GLN A 376 7.18 -12.82 10.32
CA GLN A 376 7.91 -12.09 9.28
C GLN A 376 9.22 -11.47 9.78
N ASN A 377 9.54 -11.65 11.07
CA ASN A 377 10.68 -11.01 11.72
C ASN A 377 10.65 -9.48 11.55
N ASP A 378 9.45 -8.91 11.41
CA ASP A 378 9.24 -7.47 11.34
C ASP A 378 9.70 -6.85 12.64
N CYS A 379 10.48 -5.79 12.57
CA CYS A 379 10.84 -5.04 13.76
C CYS A 379 9.54 -4.55 14.43
N ARG A 380 9.46 -4.72 15.76
CA ARG A 380 8.34 -4.21 16.58
C ARG A 380 8.08 -2.73 16.33
N PHE A 381 9.12 -2.05 15.83
CA PHE A 381 9.13 -0.63 15.62
C PHE A 381 9.91 -0.31 14.33
N GLN A 382 9.22 0.15 13.30
CA GLN A 382 9.84 0.54 12.02
C GLN A 382 9.62 2.04 11.80
N THR A 383 10.60 2.83 12.16
CA THR A 383 10.64 4.29 11.90
C THR A 383 11.72 4.68 10.88
N ASN A 384 12.60 3.74 10.49
CA ASN A 384 13.71 3.99 9.56
C ASN A 384 13.45 3.41 8.19
#